data_3435f0ea53ccb1af2b7b829cac12c6e8
#
_entry.id   3435f0ea53ccb1af2b7b829cac12c6e8
#
_cell.length_a   1.000
_cell.length_b   1.000
_cell.length_c   1.000
_cell.angle_alpha   90.00
_cell.angle_beta   90.00
_cell.angle_gamma   90.00
#
_symmetry.space_group_name_H-M   'P 1'
#
loop_
_entity.id
_entity.type
_entity.pdbx_description
1 polymer ?
#
loop_
_entity_poly.entity_id
_entity_poly.type
_entity_poly.pdbx_seq_one_letter_code
_entity_poly.pdbx_strand_id
1 'polypeptide(L)'
;MIILKSPQEIETMAKAGEIVADVLKSLQGVITAGATTKELEQFADERIRARGGNSAFKGYRGYPSSICTSVNEVVVHGIPSSRKLKEGDIISIDIGVYYEGFLKKGRLRGRKS
;
A
#
# COMPACT_ATOMS: atom_id res chain seq x y z
N MET A 1 23.90 18.74 -10.43
CA MET A 1 24.45 17.51 -11.02
C MET A 1 23.34 16.57 -11.40
N ILE A 2 23.36 16.06 -12.60
CA ILE A 2 22.39 15.08 -13.05
C ILE A 2 23.00 13.70 -12.84
N ILE A 3 22.30 12.87 -12.06
CA ILE A 3 22.70 11.48 -11.86
C ILE A 3 21.88 10.62 -12.81
N LEU A 4 22.58 9.99 -13.74
CA LEU A 4 21.93 9.08 -14.69
C LEU A 4 21.89 7.68 -14.09
N LYS A 5 20.72 7.04 -14.15
CA LYS A 5 20.58 5.67 -13.70
C LYS A 5 20.96 4.71 -14.81
N SER A 6 21.54 3.57 -14.43
CA SER A 6 21.87 2.53 -15.40
C SER A 6 20.59 1.89 -15.94
N PRO A 7 20.65 1.22 -17.12
CA PRO A 7 19.50 0.47 -17.63
C PRO A 7 18.98 -0.57 -16.64
N GLN A 8 19.87 -1.22 -15.88
CA GLN A 8 19.47 -2.19 -14.87
C GLN A 8 18.72 -1.54 -13.72
N GLU A 9 19.16 -0.37 -13.29
CA GLU A 9 18.47 0.37 -12.22
C GLU A 9 17.08 0.82 -12.67
N ILE A 10 16.97 1.30 -13.90
CA ILE A 10 15.68 1.69 -14.48
C ILE A 10 14.73 0.50 -14.53
N GLU A 11 15.23 -0.67 -14.94
CA GLU A 11 14.42 -1.88 -14.98
C GLU A 11 13.95 -2.29 -13.57
N THR A 12 14.83 -2.21 -12.59
CA THR A 12 14.49 -2.54 -11.18
C THR A 12 13.44 -1.57 -10.64
N MET A 13 13.58 -0.28 -10.94
CA MET A 13 12.57 0.72 -10.56
C MET A 13 11.22 0.43 -11.20
N ALA A 14 11.21 0.01 -12.47
CA ALA A 14 9.99 -0.34 -13.17
C ALA A 14 9.30 -1.53 -12.49
N LYS A 15 10.08 -2.54 -12.07
CA LYS A 15 9.54 -3.69 -11.33
C LYS A 15 8.95 -3.28 -10.00
N ALA A 16 9.60 -2.37 -9.28
CA ALA A 16 9.07 -1.84 -8.03
C ALA A 16 7.70 -1.17 -8.26
N GLY A 17 7.58 -0.40 -9.34
CA GLY A 17 6.32 0.22 -9.74
C GLY A 17 5.24 -0.79 -10.09
N GLU A 18 5.61 -1.89 -10.76
CA GLU A 18 4.68 -2.97 -11.06
C GLU A 18 4.15 -3.65 -9.81
N ILE A 19 5.00 -3.83 -8.80
CA ILE A 19 4.56 -4.39 -7.52
C ILE A 19 3.52 -3.49 -6.87
N VAL A 20 3.77 -2.18 -6.82
CA VAL A 20 2.82 -1.22 -6.27
C VAL A 20 1.49 -1.28 -7.02
N ALA A 21 1.53 -1.26 -8.35
CA ALA A 21 0.33 -1.32 -9.18
C ALA A 21 -0.46 -2.61 -8.96
N ASP A 22 0.23 -3.75 -8.87
CA ASP A 22 -0.41 -5.04 -8.63
C ASP A 22 -1.09 -5.09 -7.27
N VAL A 23 -0.41 -4.62 -6.23
CA VAL A 23 -0.97 -4.62 -4.88
C VAL A 23 -2.20 -3.71 -4.79
N LEU A 24 -2.15 -2.52 -5.37
CA LEU A 24 -3.29 -1.60 -5.38
C LEU A 24 -4.46 -2.18 -6.15
N LYS A 25 -4.21 -2.77 -7.30
CA LYS A 25 -5.26 -3.40 -8.11
C LYS A 25 -5.90 -4.56 -7.35
N SER A 26 -5.09 -5.38 -6.71
CA SER A 26 -5.59 -6.52 -5.94
C SER A 26 -6.39 -6.08 -4.73
N LEU A 27 -5.97 -5.00 -4.07
CA LEU A 27 -6.71 -4.43 -2.94
C LEU A 27 -8.12 -4.00 -3.34
N GLN A 28 -8.32 -3.46 -4.54
CA GLN A 28 -9.64 -3.07 -5.00
C GLN A 28 -10.64 -4.23 -4.94
N GLY A 29 -10.18 -5.43 -5.21
CA GLY A 29 -11.02 -6.61 -5.20
C GLY A 29 -11.43 -7.09 -3.81
N VAL A 30 -10.73 -6.67 -2.77
CA VAL A 30 -11.01 -7.11 -1.38
C VAL A 30 -11.56 -6.00 -0.49
N ILE A 31 -11.72 -4.79 -1.03
CA ILE A 31 -12.39 -3.69 -0.32
C ILE A 31 -13.89 -3.92 -0.41
N THR A 32 -14.46 -4.48 0.65
CA THR A 32 -15.88 -4.80 0.72
C THR A 32 -16.45 -4.34 2.06
N ALA A 33 -17.78 -4.13 2.10
CA ALA A 33 -18.44 -3.83 3.37
C ALA A 33 -18.23 -5.01 4.33
N GLY A 34 -17.88 -4.70 5.57
CA GLY A 34 -17.56 -5.70 6.58
C GLY A 34 -16.09 -6.06 6.68
N ALA A 35 -15.28 -5.75 5.66
CA ALA A 35 -13.84 -5.94 5.76
C ALA A 35 -13.26 -4.95 6.77
N THR A 36 -12.27 -5.40 7.54
CA THR A 36 -11.57 -4.50 8.46
C THR A 36 -10.34 -3.92 7.78
N THR A 37 -9.91 -2.74 8.22
CA THR A 37 -8.69 -2.15 7.68
C THR A 37 -7.47 -3.00 8.02
N LYS A 38 -7.51 -3.74 9.12
CA LYS A 38 -6.46 -4.69 9.50
C LYS A 38 -6.36 -5.85 8.50
N GLU A 39 -7.48 -6.36 8.02
CA GLU A 39 -7.49 -7.40 6.98
C GLU A 39 -6.87 -6.90 5.67
N LEU A 40 -7.14 -5.63 5.32
CA LEU A 40 -6.56 -5.01 4.14
C LEU A 40 -5.03 -4.89 4.28
N GLU A 41 -4.56 -4.55 5.49
CA GLU A 41 -3.13 -4.50 5.77
C GLU A 41 -2.47 -5.85 5.58
N GLN A 42 -3.05 -6.90 6.15
CA GLN A 42 -2.52 -8.26 6.02
C GLN A 42 -2.46 -8.69 4.56
N PHE A 43 -3.50 -8.42 3.82
CA PHE A 43 -3.56 -8.74 2.40
C PHE A 43 -2.45 -8.02 1.62
N ALA A 44 -2.29 -6.72 1.85
CA ALA A 44 -1.28 -5.92 1.17
C ALA A 44 0.13 -6.42 1.49
N ASP A 45 0.40 -6.70 2.77
CA ASP A 45 1.71 -7.17 3.22
C ASP A 45 2.07 -8.51 2.55
N GLU A 46 1.13 -9.44 2.50
CA GLU A 46 1.34 -10.74 1.86
C GLU A 46 1.61 -10.58 0.36
N ARG A 47 0.87 -9.72 -0.32
CA ARG A 47 1.06 -9.49 -1.75
C ARG A 47 2.41 -8.85 -2.04
N ILE A 48 2.82 -7.87 -1.23
CA ILE A 48 4.13 -7.23 -1.39
C ILE A 48 5.23 -8.27 -1.25
N ARG A 49 5.17 -9.10 -0.21
CA ARG A 49 6.19 -10.12 0.02
C ARG A 49 6.18 -11.20 -1.04
N ALA A 50 5.02 -11.59 -1.52
CA ALA A 50 4.91 -12.59 -2.58
C ALA A 50 5.58 -12.12 -3.89
N ARG A 51 5.66 -10.81 -4.10
CA ARG A 51 6.32 -10.23 -5.27
C ARG A 51 7.78 -9.89 -5.02
N GLY A 52 8.33 -10.24 -3.86
CA GLY A 52 9.74 -10.03 -3.53
C GLY A 52 10.05 -8.67 -2.93
N GLY A 53 9.04 -7.89 -2.61
CA GLY A 53 9.21 -6.58 -1.98
C GLY A 53 9.06 -6.63 -0.47
N ASN A 54 9.33 -5.50 0.15
CA ASN A 54 9.11 -5.28 1.58
C ASN A 54 8.35 -3.97 1.77
N SER A 55 7.55 -3.89 2.83
CA SER A 55 6.86 -2.65 3.14
C SER A 55 7.86 -1.57 3.53
N ALA A 56 7.66 -0.37 2.99
CA ALA A 56 8.45 0.80 3.36
C ALA A 56 7.94 1.48 4.62
N PHE A 57 6.71 1.21 5.03
CA PHE A 57 6.09 1.88 6.17
C PHE A 57 6.34 1.16 7.49
N LYS A 58 6.28 -0.17 7.48
CA LYS A 58 6.37 -0.95 8.71
C LYS A 58 7.75 -0.78 9.36
N GLY A 59 7.74 -0.31 10.59
CA GLY A 59 8.96 -0.04 11.35
C GLY A 59 9.57 1.34 11.11
N TYR A 60 9.14 2.07 10.08
CA TYR A 60 9.67 3.41 9.85
C TYR A 60 9.17 4.34 10.94
N ARG A 61 10.12 4.90 11.71
CA ARG A 61 9.82 5.77 12.87
C ARG A 61 8.79 5.14 13.82
N GLY A 62 8.86 3.81 13.98
CA GLY A 62 7.93 3.09 14.86
C GLY A 62 6.55 2.86 14.28
N TYR A 63 6.31 3.13 13.00
CA TYR A 63 4.99 2.89 12.41
C TYR A 63 4.68 1.39 12.41
N PRO A 64 3.52 0.96 12.96
CA PRO A 64 3.28 -0.46 13.24
C PRO A 64 2.68 -1.26 12.09
N SER A 65 2.45 -0.67 10.92
CA SER A 65 1.71 -1.34 9.85
C SER A 65 2.41 -1.22 8.50
N SER A 66 2.05 -2.12 7.58
CA SER A 66 2.55 -2.11 6.21
C SER A 66 1.87 -1.08 5.32
N ILE A 67 0.71 -0.56 5.74
CA ILE A 67 -0.04 0.42 4.96
C ILE A 67 -0.58 1.52 5.87
N CYS A 68 -0.97 2.63 5.26
CA CYS A 68 -1.74 3.68 5.94
C CYS A 68 -3.16 3.67 5.37
N THR A 69 -4.15 3.69 6.23
CA THR A 69 -5.55 3.75 5.80
C THR A 69 -6.22 5.00 6.35
N SER A 70 -7.08 5.60 5.56
CA SER A 70 -7.92 6.72 5.99
C SER A 70 -9.34 6.43 5.56
N VAL A 71 -10.25 6.41 6.51
CA VAL A 71 -11.66 6.14 6.26
C VAL A 71 -12.45 7.42 6.54
N ASN A 72 -13.17 7.90 5.54
CA ASN A 72 -13.95 9.13 5.60
C ASN A 72 -13.09 10.33 6.04
N GLU A 73 -13.38 10.94 7.19
CA GLU A 73 -12.71 12.14 7.67
C GLU A 73 -11.44 11.87 8.48
N VAL A 74 -11.08 10.61 8.66
CA VAL A 74 -9.81 10.30 9.34
C VAL A 74 -8.69 10.79 8.43
N VAL A 75 -7.97 11.77 8.91
CA VAL A 75 -6.92 12.44 8.15
C VAL A 75 -5.61 11.70 8.37
N VAL A 76 -4.94 11.41 7.29
CA VAL A 76 -3.52 11.06 7.14
C VAL A 76 -2.93 10.11 8.19
N HIS A 77 -2.36 9.00 7.75
CA HIS A 77 -1.63 8.03 8.58
C HIS A 77 -2.50 7.24 9.56
N GLY A 78 -3.74 6.95 9.16
CA GLY A 78 -4.58 6.07 9.94
C GLY A 78 -3.96 4.68 10.03
N ILE A 79 -3.78 4.19 11.27
CA ILE A 79 -3.26 2.85 11.51
C ILE A 79 -4.40 1.86 11.29
N PRO A 80 -4.18 0.82 10.46
CA PRO A 80 -5.18 -0.23 10.27
C PRO A 80 -5.61 -0.85 11.60
N SER A 81 -6.90 -1.14 11.72
CA SER A 81 -7.49 -1.62 12.96
C SER A 81 -8.61 -2.62 12.66
N SER A 82 -9.33 -2.99 13.71
CA SER A 82 -10.52 -3.83 13.61
C SER A 82 -11.76 -3.08 13.11
N ARG A 83 -11.62 -1.82 12.72
CA ARG A 83 -12.73 -1.05 12.17
C ARG A 83 -13.23 -1.69 10.88
N LYS A 84 -14.51 -2.00 10.82
CA LYS A 84 -15.14 -2.56 9.63
C LYS A 84 -15.58 -1.45 8.70
N LEU A 85 -15.35 -1.66 7.41
CA LEU A 85 -15.85 -0.76 6.38
C LEU A 85 -17.36 -0.91 6.26
N LYS A 86 -18.03 0.20 6.04
CA LYS A 86 -19.48 0.25 5.82
C LYS A 86 -19.75 0.68 4.40
N GLU A 87 -20.89 0.30 3.89
CA GLU A 87 -21.35 0.77 2.60
C GLU A 87 -21.39 2.30 2.60
N GLY A 88 -20.88 2.92 1.54
CA GLY A 88 -20.77 4.36 1.43
C GLY A 88 -19.48 4.96 1.97
N ASP A 89 -18.69 4.21 2.73
CA ASP A 89 -17.41 4.71 3.24
C ASP A 89 -16.46 5.04 2.09
N ILE A 90 -15.72 6.14 2.26
CA ILE A 90 -14.62 6.50 1.38
C ILE A 90 -13.34 6.03 2.07
N ILE A 91 -12.55 5.25 1.38
CA ILE A 91 -11.28 4.76 1.91
C ILE A 91 -10.12 5.22 1.03
N SER A 92 -9.03 5.64 1.66
CA SER A 92 -7.76 5.89 1.01
C SER A 92 -6.72 4.98 1.63
N ILE A 93 -5.95 4.32 0.79
CA ILE A 93 -4.89 3.41 1.22
C ILE A 93 -3.59 3.87 0.58
N ASP A 94 -2.60 4.13 1.41
CA ASP A 94 -1.24 4.44 0.96
C ASP A 94 -0.36 3.23 1.21
N ILE A 95 0.43 2.85 0.21
CA ILE A 95 1.42 1.80 0.35
C ILE A 95 2.78 2.32 -0.07
N GLY A 96 3.82 1.72 0.51
CA GLY A 96 5.18 1.96 0.10
C GLY A 96 5.91 0.63 0.01
N VAL A 97 6.66 0.43 -1.05
CA VAL A 97 7.36 -0.83 -1.32
C VAL A 97 8.83 -0.54 -1.54
N TYR A 98 9.68 -1.28 -0.81
CA TYR A 98 11.08 -1.41 -1.13
C TYR A 98 11.29 -2.66 -1.97
N TYR A 99 11.94 -2.50 -3.10
CA TYR A 99 12.31 -3.60 -3.97
C TYR A 99 13.74 -3.37 -4.46
N GLU A 100 14.64 -4.25 -4.06
CA GLU A 100 16.06 -4.18 -4.44
C GLU A 100 16.68 -2.78 -4.29
N GLY A 101 16.38 -2.14 -3.15
CA GLY A 101 16.92 -0.82 -2.82
C GLY A 101 16.15 0.36 -3.34
N PHE A 102 15.09 0.14 -4.12
CA PHE A 102 14.27 1.22 -4.65
C PHE A 102 12.95 1.34 -3.90
N LEU A 103 12.57 2.56 -3.58
CA LEU A 103 11.31 2.88 -2.93
C LEU A 103 10.29 3.34 -3.96
N LYS A 104 9.12 2.74 -3.94
CA LYS A 104 7.96 3.21 -4.69
C LYS A 104 6.76 3.34 -3.76
N LYS A 105 5.97 4.37 -3.98
CA LYS A 105 4.75 4.63 -3.22
C LYS A 105 3.56 4.68 -4.16
N GLY A 106 2.39 4.34 -3.62
CA GLY A 106 1.16 4.46 -4.37
C GLY A 106 -0.01 4.66 -3.44
N ARG A 107 -1.10 5.14 -4.01
CA ARG A 107 -2.33 5.41 -3.28
C ARG A 107 -3.52 4.87 -4.05
N LEU A 108 -4.41 4.23 -3.31
CA LEU A 108 -5.73 3.86 -3.79
C LEU A 108 -6.76 4.68 -3.02
N ARG A 109 -7.74 5.23 -3.74
CA ARG A 109 -8.86 5.91 -3.12
C ARG A 109 -10.14 5.45 -3.78
N GLY A 110 -11.11 5.07 -2.98
CA GLY A 110 -12.37 4.62 -3.49
C GLY A 110 -13.50 4.78 -2.49
N ARG A 111 -14.71 4.69 -3.01
CA ARG A 111 -15.92 4.66 -2.20
C ARG A 111 -16.49 3.25 -2.26
N LYS A 112 -16.82 2.71 -1.11
CA LYS A 112 -17.52 1.43 -1.04
C LYS A 112 -19.02 1.70 -1.19
N SER A 113 -19.58 1.17 -2.23
CA SER A 113 -21.01 1.28 -2.50
C SER A 113 -21.70 -0.07 -2.39
#